data_e9ff2004cb1781deb65e1889e09c384c
#
_entry.id   e9ff2004cb1781deb65e1889e09c384c
#
_cell.length_a   1.000
_cell.length_b   1.000
_cell.length_c   1.000
_cell.angle_alpha   90.00
_cell.angle_beta   90.00
_cell.angle_gamma   90.00
#
_symmetry.space_group_name_H-M   'P 1'
#
loop_
_entity.id
_entity.type
_entity.pdbx_description
1 polymer ?
#
loop_
_entity_poly.entity_id
_entity_poly.type
_entity_poly.pdbx_seq_one_letter_code
_entity_poly.pdbx_strand_id
1 'polypeptide(L)'
;MRKRQKMKNLTVCILVSILAAGCTNEFNAVYKSDNYEYKYEFAKQCFARGKYTQSAALLGELVTIYKGTDNAEESLYMYAMSLYRSSDFEAASDAFRKCCTSYPKGTYTESAYFYVAESLYESSPEPRLDQSPTLAAIKAYQDF
;
A
#
# COMPACT_ATOMS: atom_id res chain seq x y z
N MET A 1 24.19 29.16 -29.30
CA MET A 1 23.80 28.85 -27.92
C MET A 1 22.54 27.96 -27.81
N ARG A 2 21.47 28.21 -28.55
CA ARG A 2 20.19 27.49 -28.46
C ARG A 2 20.25 25.96 -28.81
N LYS A 3 21.11 25.54 -29.72
CA LYS A 3 21.31 24.11 -30.10
C LYS A 3 21.99 23.30 -28.98
N ARG A 4 22.95 23.89 -28.29
CA ARG A 4 23.68 23.24 -27.17
C ARG A 4 22.78 23.00 -25.95
N GLN A 5 21.83 23.91 -25.70
CA GLN A 5 20.86 23.80 -24.63
C GLN A 5 19.85 22.69 -24.92
N LYS A 6 19.37 22.61 -26.16
CA LYS A 6 18.44 21.50 -26.57
C LYS A 6 19.08 20.11 -26.48
N MET A 7 20.36 19.99 -26.84
CA MET A 7 21.10 18.72 -26.71
C MET A 7 21.30 18.33 -25.25
N LYS A 8 21.61 19.26 -24.36
CA LYS A 8 21.72 18.95 -22.91
C LYS A 8 20.40 18.51 -22.31
N ASN A 9 19.28 19.13 -22.67
CA ASN A 9 17.97 18.75 -22.19
C ASN A 9 17.55 17.38 -22.74
N LEU A 10 17.88 17.07 -23.99
CA LEU A 10 17.62 15.76 -24.59
C LEU A 10 18.43 14.65 -23.90
N THR A 11 19.70 14.90 -23.58
CA THR A 11 20.57 13.94 -22.88
C THR A 11 20.09 13.68 -21.46
N VAL A 12 19.59 14.72 -20.75
CA VAL A 12 19.01 14.57 -19.41
C VAL A 12 17.71 13.75 -19.46
N CYS A 13 16.84 14.00 -20.44
CA CYS A 13 15.60 13.21 -20.61
C CYS A 13 15.89 11.74 -20.91
N ILE A 14 16.90 11.43 -21.73
CA ILE A 14 17.31 10.05 -22.05
C ILE A 14 17.89 9.35 -20.81
N LEU A 15 18.72 10.05 -20.02
CA LEU A 15 19.27 9.51 -18.77
C LEU A 15 18.18 9.22 -17.74
N VAL A 16 17.18 10.08 -17.59
CA VAL A 16 16.04 9.86 -16.67
C VAL A 16 15.18 8.68 -17.11
N SER A 17 14.97 8.49 -18.41
CA SER A 17 14.18 7.34 -18.92
C SER A 17 14.87 6.00 -18.73
N ILE A 18 16.20 5.94 -18.80
CA ILE A 18 16.98 4.71 -18.55
C ILE A 18 16.92 4.30 -17.07
N LEU A 19 16.93 5.25 -16.14
CA LEU A 19 16.81 4.98 -14.70
C LEU A 19 15.41 4.46 -14.30
N ALA A 20 14.35 4.88 -15.02
CA ALA A 20 13.00 4.41 -14.78
C ALA A 20 12.78 2.95 -15.25
N ALA A 21 13.43 2.53 -16.32
CA ALA A 21 13.27 1.18 -16.88
C ALA A 21 13.90 0.07 -16.02
N GLY A 22 14.94 0.37 -15.24
CA GLY A 22 15.60 -0.60 -14.35
C GLY A 22 14.70 -1.09 -13.20
N CYS A 23 13.92 -0.19 -12.61
CA CYS A 23 13.06 -0.51 -11.46
C CYS A 23 11.88 -1.44 -11.78
N THR A 24 11.35 -1.41 -13.00
CA THR A 24 10.23 -2.28 -13.41
C THR A 24 10.66 -3.72 -13.64
N ASN A 25 11.86 -3.94 -14.15
CA ASN A 25 12.39 -5.28 -14.38
C ASN A 25 12.70 -6.00 -13.06
N GLU A 26 13.25 -5.29 -12.07
CA GLU A 26 13.51 -5.84 -10.74
C GLU A 26 12.22 -6.23 -10.03
N PHE A 27 11.21 -5.36 -10.01
CA PHE A 27 9.91 -5.66 -9.43
C PHE A 27 9.28 -6.91 -10.04
N ASN A 28 9.27 -7.03 -11.37
CA ASN A 28 8.69 -8.18 -12.06
C ASN A 28 9.43 -9.50 -11.75
N ALA A 29 10.74 -9.44 -11.57
CA ALA A 29 11.53 -10.60 -11.16
C ALA A 29 11.19 -11.05 -9.74
N VAL A 30 11.08 -10.09 -8.80
CA VAL A 30 10.70 -10.36 -7.41
C VAL A 30 9.26 -10.86 -7.31
N TYR A 31 8.33 -10.24 -8.03
CA TYR A 31 6.92 -10.62 -8.03
C TYR A 31 6.71 -12.10 -8.44
N LYS A 32 7.49 -12.58 -9.40
CA LYS A 32 7.45 -13.97 -9.88
C LYS A 32 8.30 -14.93 -9.06
N SER A 33 9.04 -14.45 -8.06
CA SER A 33 9.92 -15.28 -7.26
C SER A 33 9.14 -16.08 -6.21
N ASP A 34 9.55 -17.31 -5.95
CA ASP A 34 9.04 -18.13 -4.85
C ASP A 34 9.85 -17.91 -3.53
N ASN A 35 10.82 -17.00 -3.55
CA ASN A 35 11.53 -16.60 -2.34
C ASN A 35 10.72 -15.56 -1.56
N TYR A 36 9.85 -16.03 -0.67
CA TYR A 36 8.91 -15.18 0.08
C TYR A 36 9.59 -14.23 1.06
N GLU A 37 10.73 -14.61 1.63
CA GLU A 37 11.50 -13.72 2.51
C GLU A 37 12.07 -12.53 1.73
N TYR A 38 12.69 -12.80 0.57
CA TYR A 38 13.19 -11.75 -0.31
C TYR A 38 12.05 -10.86 -0.82
N LYS A 39 10.90 -11.46 -1.18
CA LYS A 39 9.68 -10.73 -1.60
C LYS A 39 9.18 -9.80 -0.50
N TYR A 40 9.20 -10.25 0.75
CA TYR A 40 8.78 -9.46 1.89
C TYR A 40 9.71 -8.26 2.15
N GLU A 41 11.01 -8.49 2.18
CA GLU A 41 11.98 -7.41 2.34
C GLU A 41 11.91 -6.39 1.19
N PHE A 42 11.69 -6.85 -0.03
CA PHE A 42 11.50 -5.97 -1.17
C PHE A 42 10.19 -5.17 -1.07
N ALA A 43 9.11 -5.78 -0.56
CA ALA A 43 7.85 -5.08 -0.30
C ALA A 43 8.02 -3.95 0.73
N LYS A 44 8.78 -4.19 1.81
CA LYS A 44 9.14 -3.15 2.80
C LYS A 44 9.96 -2.03 2.18
N GLN A 45 10.89 -2.34 1.30
CA GLN A 45 11.66 -1.34 0.56
C GLN A 45 10.77 -0.52 -0.39
N CYS A 46 9.83 -1.16 -1.08
CA CYS A 46 8.85 -0.46 -1.92
C CYS A 46 8.01 0.51 -1.08
N PHE A 47 7.54 0.07 0.07
CA PHE A 47 6.79 0.91 1.01
C PHE A 47 7.60 2.12 1.47
N ALA A 48 8.82 1.91 1.93
CA ALA A 48 9.72 2.98 2.39
C ALA A 48 10.06 4.01 1.30
N ARG A 49 10.04 3.58 0.03
CA ARG A 49 10.27 4.45 -1.14
C ARG A 49 9.00 5.11 -1.68
N GLY A 50 7.85 4.94 -1.03
CA GLY A 50 6.56 5.47 -1.48
C GLY A 50 5.95 4.73 -2.68
N LYS A 51 6.47 3.53 -3.02
CA LYS A 51 5.95 2.69 -4.12
C LYS A 51 4.83 1.78 -3.58
N TYR A 52 3.78 2.40 -3.07
CA TYR A 52 2.75 1.72 -2.31
C TYR A 52 1.98 0.67 -3.12
N THR A 53 1.65 0.96 -4.37
CA THR A 53 0.98 -0.03 -5.26
C THR A 53 1.82 -1.29 -5.46
N GLN A 54 3.15 -1.15 -5.60
CA GLN A 54 4.05 -2.29 -5.73
C GLN A 54 4.16 -3.06 -4.41
N SER A 55 4.25 -2.35 -3.28
CA SER A 55 4.23 -2.96 -1.96
C SER A 55 2.95 -3.75 -1.72
N ALA A 56 1.77 -3.17 -2.00
CA ALA A 56 0.48 -3.84 -1.88
C ALA A 56 0.41 -5.10 -2.74
N ALA A 57 0.88 -5.05 -3.99
CA ALA A 57 0.87 -6.21 -4.89
C ALA A 57 1.68 -7.40 -4.35
N LEU A 58 2.85 -7.14 -3.74
CA LEU A 58 3.68 -8.17 -3.12
C LEU A 58 3.10 -8.69 -1.80
N LEU A 59 2.64 -7.78 -0.95
CA LEU A 59 2.10 -8.13 0.36
C LEU A 59 0.76 -8.87 0.27
N GLY A 60 -0.05 -8.61 -0.75
CA GLY A 60 -1.33 -9.29 -0.95
C GLY A 60 -1.20 -10.82 -1.04
N GLU A 61 -0.14 -11.34 -1.65
CA GLU A 61 0.20 -12.76 -1.64
C GLU A 61 0.75 -13.20 -0.27
N LEU A 62 1.67 -12.42 0.28
CA LEU A 62 2.41 -12.76 1.51
C LEU A 62 1.51 -12.82 2.75
N VAL A 63 0.46 -12.02 2.83
CA VAL A 63 -0.54 -12.07 3.92
C VAL A 63 -1.14 -13.48 4.09
N THR A 64 -1.31 -14.23 3.01
CA THR A 64 -1.82 -15.59 3.08
C THR A 64 -0.72 -16.58 3.48
N ILE A 65 0.48 -16.40 2.98
CA ILE A 65 1.63 -17.28 3.22
C ILE A 65 2.12 -17.16 4.67
N TYR A 66 2.16 -15.95 5.21
CA TYR A 66 2.63 -15.69 6.57
C TYR A 66 1.57 -15.92 7.65
N LYS A 67 0.36 -16.35 7.29
CA LYS A 67 -0.67 -16.63 8.28
C LYS A 67 -0.21 -17.65 9.33
N GLY A 68 -0.24 -17.22 10.60
CA GLY A 68 0.21 -18.06 11.74
C GLY A 68 1.71 -17.98 12.02
N THR A 69 2.47 -17.11 11.35
CA THR A 69 3.87 -16.80 11.65
C THR A 69 4.01 -15.50 12.42
N ASP A 70 5.20 -15.20 12.92
CA ASP A 70 5.51 -13.94 13.62
C ASP A 70 5.33 -12.70 12.73
N ASN A 71 5.49 -12.85 11.41
CA ASN A 71 5.33 -11.76 10.44
C ASN A 71 3.88 -11.54 9.99
N ALA A 72 2.94 -12.34 10.48
CA ALA A 72 1.56 -12.35 9.98
C ALA A 72 0.81 -11.04 10.22
N GLU A 73 0.91 -10.47 11.42
CA GLU A 73 0.26 -9.20 11.77
C GLU A 73 0.90 -8.03 11.00
N GLU A 74 2.23 -7.92 11.05
CA GLU A 74 2.96 -6.85 10.37
C GLU A 74 2.69 -6.85 8.87
N SER A 75 2.72 -8.01 8.21
CA SER A 75 2.47 -8.11 6.77
C SER A 75 1.06 -7.67 6.39
N LEU A 76 0.05 -8.04 7.20
CA LEU A 76 -1.34 -7.64 6.95
C LEU A 76 -1.54 -6.14 7.19
N TYR A 77 -0.97 -5.59 8.25
CA TYR A 77 -1.03 -4.15 8.53
C TYR A 77 -0.32 -3.34 7.44
N MET A 78 0.88 -3.75 7.02
CA MET A 78 1.61 -3.10 5.93
C MET A 78 0.87 -3.19 4.60
N TYR A 79 0.19 -4.30 4.32
CA TYR A 79 -0.67 -4.45 3.14
C TYR A 79 -1.78 -3.41 3.16
N ALA A 80 -2.54 -3.34 4.27
CA ALA A 80 -3.62 -2.38 4.45
C ALA A 80 -3.11 -0.93 4.33
N MET A 81 -1.99 -0.61 4.96
CA MET A 81 -1.37 0.71 4.87
C MET A 81 -0.90 1.04 3.44
N SER A 82 -0.40 0.06 2.70
CA SER A 82 -0.01 0.24 1.30
C SER A 82 -1.22 0.57 0.41
N LEU A 83 -2.35 -0.09 0.62
CA LEU A 83 -3.61 0.22 -0.05
C LEU A 83 -4.08 1.64 0.30
N TYR A 84 -4.10 2.00 1.57
CA TYR A 84 -4.46 3.34 2.03
C TYR A 84 -3.60 4.43 1.38
N ARG A 85 -2.28 4.25 1.39
CA ARG A 85 -1.33 5.19 0.79
C ARG A 85 -1.38 5.25 -0.74
N SER A 86 -1.93 4.24 -1.40
CA SER A 86 -2.21 4.26 -2.84
C SER A 86 -3.62 4.72 -3.19
N SER A 87 -4.38 5.24 -2.19
CA SER A 87 -5.74 5.74 -2.32
C SER A 87 -6.78 4.68 -2.70
N ASP A 88 -6.49 3.41 -2.44
CA ASP A 88 -7.45 2.31 -2.53
C ASP A 88 -8.14 2.14 -1.17
N PHE A 89 -8.98 3.11 -0.83
CA PHE A 89 -9.54 3.25 0.51
C PHE A 89 -10.54 2.16 0.87
N GLU A 90 -11.32 1.68 -0.09
CA GLU A 90 -12.26 0.58 0.14
C GLU A 90 -11.53 -0.70 0.53
N ALA A 91 -10.56 -1.12 -0.30
CA ALA A 91 -9.75 -2.30 0.00
C ALA A 91 -8.90 -2.12 1.28
N ALA A 92 -8.43 -0.90 1.56
CA ALA A 92 -7.70 -0.58 2.79
C ALA A 92 -8.57 -0.79 4.03
N SER A 93 -9.81 -0.27 4.02
CA SER A 93 -10.77 -0.45 5.12
C SER A 93 -11.00 -1.92 5.45
N ASP A 94 -11.20 -2.75 4.41
CA ASP A 94 -11.42 -4.18 4.58
C ASP A 94 -10.17 -4.89 5.12
N ALA A 95 -8.99 -4.53 4.63
CA ALA A 95 -7.74 -5.10 5.11
C ALA A 95 -7.42 -4.69 6.56
N PHE A 96 -7.69 -3.45 6.96
CA PHE A 96 -7.57 -3.03 8.37
C PHE A 96 -8.57 -3.74 9.28
N ARG A 97 -9.83 -3.89 8.88
CA ARG A 97 -10.81 -4.69 9.64
C ARG A 97 -10.34 -6.13 9.84
N LYS A 98 -9.78 -6.72 8.78
CA LYS A 98 -9.21 -8.06 8.87
C LYS A 98 -8.04 -8.09 9.86
N CYS A 99 -7.20 -7.06 9.93
CA CYS A 99 -6.14 -6.93 10.93
C CYS A 99 -6.73 -6.94 12.35
N CYS A 100 -7.71 -6.07 12.64
CA CYS A 100 -8.37 -5.99 13.94
C CYS A 100 -9.00 -7.31 14.37
N THR A 101 -9.67 -8.00 13.46
CA THR A 101 -10.38 -9.27 13.77
C THR A 101 -9.43 -10.45 13.91
N SER A 102 -8.34 -10.48 13.14
CA SER A 102 -7.37 -11.58 13.19
C SER A 102 -6.41 -11.45 14.38
N TYR A 103 -6.10 -10.24 14.79
CA TYR A 103 -5.12 -9.92 15.85
C TYR A 103 -5.69 -8.95 16.88
N PRO A 104 -6.76 -9.30 17.64
CA PRO A 104 -7.48 -8.35 18.50
C PRO A 104 -6.65 -7.81 19.69
N LYS A 105 -5.49 -8.38 19.95
CA LYS A 105 -4.51 -7.94 20.97
C LYS A 105 -3.13 -7.68 20.35
N GLY A 106 -3.08 -7.46 19.06
CA GLY A 106 -1.85 -7.26 18.31
C GLY A 106 -1.29 -5.86 18.52
N THR A 107 -0.04 -5.70 18.09
CA THR A 107 0.70 -4.43 18.18
C THR A 107 0.08 -3.33 17.31
N TYR A 108 -0.50 -3.72 16.18
CA TYR A 108 -1.05 -2.77 15.20
C TYR A 108 -2.57 -2.60 15.30
N THR A 109 -3.23 -3.30 16.23
CA THR A 109 -4.71 -3.36 16.29
C THR A 109 -5.33 -2.00 16.53
N GLU A 110 -4.83 -1.21 17.48
CA GLU A 110 -5.34 0.14 17.75
C GLU A 110 -5.20 1.04 16.52
N SER A 111 -3.99 1.07 15.92
CA SER A 111 -3.78 1.83 14.69
C SER A 111 -4.66 1.33 13.54
N ALA A 112 -4.90 0.03 13.43
CA ALA A 112 -5.76 -0.53 12.41
C ALA A 112 -7.22 -0.09 12.57
N TYR A 113 -7.76 -0.02 13.80
CA TYR A 113 -9.09 0.54 14.05
C TYR A 113 -9.20 2.00 13.60
N PHE A 114 -8.22 2.82 13.93
CA PHE A 114 -8.17 4.20 13.46
C PHE A 114 -8.21 4.28 11.93
N TYR A 115 -7.37 3.49 11.25
CA TYR A 115 -7.32 3.52 9.79
C TYR A 115 -8.52 2.86 9.10
N VAL A 116 -9.32 2.04 9.79
CA VAL A 116 -10.66 1.65 9.29
C VAL A 116 -11.52 2.90 9.12
N ALA A 117 -11.59 3.73 10.16
CA ALA A 117 -12.40 4.94 10.13
C ALA A 117 -11.89 5.96 9.10
N GLU A 118 -10.57 6.19 9.06
CA GLU A 118 -9.92 7.06 8.08
C GLU A 118 -10.19 6.60 6.64
N SER A 119 -10.05 5.29 6.36
CA SER A 119 -10.30 4.75 5.03
C SER A 119 -11.76 4.94 4.58
N LEU A 120 -12.71 4.73 5.49
CA LEU A 120 -14.12 4.96 5.22
C LEU A 120 -14.41 6.45 5.00
N TYR A 121 -13.77 7.33 5.75
CA TYR A 121 -13.89 8.77 5.57
C TYR A 121 -13.36 9.20 4.20
N GLU A 122 -12.17 8.78 3.84
CA GLU A 122 -11.54 9.11 2.55
C GLU A 122 -12.31 8.51 1.34
N SER A 123 -13.03 7.39 1.54
CA SER A 123 -13.90 6.81 0.51
C SER A 123 -15.28 7.44 0.44
N SER A 124 -15.59 8.39 1.35
CA SER A 124 -16.91 9.03 1.39
C SER A 124 -17.17 9.86 0.13
N PRO A 125 -18.32 9.65 -0.53
CA PRO A 125 -18.63 10.32 -1.78
C PRO A 125 -19.12 11.75 -1.55
N GLU A 126 -19.34 12.48 -2.65
CA GLU A 126 -19.98 13.79 -2.62
C GLU A 126 -21.38 13.74 -1.97
N PRO A 127 -21.86 14.87 -1.36
CA PRO A 127 -23.11 14.89 -0.57
C PRO A 127 -24.38 14.46 -1.30
N ARG A 128 -24.35 14.42 -2.64
CA ARG A 128 -25.51 14.05 -3.47
C ARG A 128 -25.61 12.55 -3.75
N LEU A 129 -24.56 11.79 -3.39
CA LEU A 129 -24.47 10.35 -3.61
C LEU A 129 -24.86 9.58 -2.34
N ASP A 130 -24.80 8.25 -2.40
CA ASP A 130 -25.07 7.39 -1.25
C ASP A 130 -24.07 7.68 -0.11
N GLN A 131 -24.60 8.07 1.03
CA GLN A 131 -23.82 8.44 2.22
C GLN A 131 -23.55 7.26 3.16
N SER A 132 -23.82 6.03 2.75
CA SER A 132 -23.54 4.83 3.57
C SER A 132 -22.08 4.74 4.03
N PRO A 133 -21.05 5.03 3.19
CA PRO A 133 -19.67 5.07 3.65
C PRO A 133 -19.41 6.14 4.70
N THR A 134 -20.00 7.33 4.55
CA THR A 134 -19.87 8.43 5.52
C THR A 134 -20.45 8.05 6.89
N LEU A 135 -21.63 7.42 6.91
CA LEU A 135 -22.25 6.95 8.15
C LEU A 135 -21.41 5.83 8.80
N ALA A 136 -20.84 4.94 8.00
CA ALA A 136 -19.94 3.89 8.47
C ALA A 136 -18.64 4.48 9.07
N ALA A 137 -18.09 5.55 8.47
CA ALA A 137 -16.94 6.27 9.01
C ALA A 137 -17.25 6.89 10.38
N ILE A 138 -18.36 7.60 10.50
CA ILE A 138 -18.79 8.21 11.77
C ILE A 138 -18.90 7.15 12.86
N LYS A 139 -19.54 6.00 12.55
CA LYS A 139 -19.66 4.90 13.50
C LYS A 139 -18.28 4.34 13.87
N ALA A 140 -17.41 4.13 12.91
CA ALA A 140 -16.07 3.58 13.16
C ALA A 140 -15.22 4.49 14.06
N TYR A 141 -15.33 5.84 13.92
CA TYR A 141 -14.70 6.79 14.83
C TYR A 141 -15.30 6.81 16.23
N GLN A 142 -16.62 6.52 16.35
CA GLN A 142 -17.27 6.41 17.67
C GLN A 142 -16.89 5.13 18.41
N ASP A 143 -16.61 4.06 17.68
CA ASP A 143 -16.23 2.76 18.21
C ASP A 143 -14.72 2.67 18.55
N PHE A 144 -13.89 3.61 18.03
CA PHE A 144 -12.46 3.77 18.33
C PHE A 144 -12.24 4.45 19.67
#